data_647b72bf01c39bda7baab1b2d562ce99
#
_entry.id   647b72bf01c39bda7baab1b2d562ce99
#
_cell.length_a   1.000
_cell.length_b   1.000
_cell.length_c   1.000
_cell.angle_alpha   90.00
_cell.angle_beta   90.00
_cell.angle_gamma   90.00
#
_symmetry.space_group_name_H-M   'P 1'
#
loop_
_entity.id
_entity.type
_entity.pdbx_description
1 polymer ?
#
loop_
_entity_poly.entity_id
_entity_poly.type
_entity_poly.pdbx_seq_one_letter_code
_entity_poly.pdbx_strand_id
1 'polypeptide(L)'
;LINETYSAFVQGFMPTLARPEVDVLEGLTTAIIVDQERMGANSRSTMGTATDAYSMLRIIYSRLGDPHIGPSNLFSFNDPGGMCPDCEGVGKVSTVDVDAMVDRDRSLAEGAILLPNFGVGNWFWQMFADSGYFDVDAPLRDYTPEQWERFLHGPEAKIRRGSFNFTYEGLVDKFRRLYLSKDVETMRPHVRAVVERVATFAVCGACGGTRLNEAARGVKVQGRTIAECAALQVSDLADFVAAIDEPSV
;
A
#
# COMPACT_ATOMS: atom_id res chain seq x y z
N LEU A 1 0.43 -37.40 5.11
CA LEU A 1 -0.77 -38.16 5.50
C LEU A 1 -2.04 -37.33 5.40
N ILE A 2 -2.17 -36.22 6.16
CA ILE A 2 -3.38 -35.37 6.07
C ILE A 2 -3.47 -34.68 4.70
N ASN A 3 -2.38 -34.18 4.15
CA ASN A 3 -2.35 -33.61 2.80
C ASN A 3 -2.82 -34.58 1.73
N GLU A 4 -2.59 -35.88 1.90
CA GLU A 4 -2.97 -36.92 0.96
C GLU A 4 -4.48 -37.22 0.96
N THR A 5 -5.22 -36.75 1.95
CA THR A 5 -6.69 -36.86 2.02
C THR A 5 -7.41 -35.78 1.21
N TYR A 6 -6.72 -34.71 0.83
CA TYR A 6 -7.29 -33.65 -0.01
C TYR A 6 -7.17 -33.96 -1.52
N SER A 7 -8.00 -33.31 -2.32
CA SER A 7 -7.88 -33.44 -3.78
C SER A 7 -6.53 -32.90 -4.27
N ALA A 8 -6.02 -33.43 -5.39
CA ALA A 8 -4.74 -33.01 -5.98
C ALA A 8 -4.67 -31.49 -6.24
N PHE A 9 -5.81 -30.86 -6.53
CA PHE A 9 -5.92 -29.42 -6.70
C PHE A 9 -5.60 -28.69 -5.38
N VAL A 10 -6.18 -29.10 -4.27
CA VAL A 10 -5.94 -28.50 -2.95
C VAL A 10 -4.51 -28.77 -2.48
N GLN A 11 -3.97 -29.97 -2.74
CA GLN A 11 -2.58 -30.31 -2.40
C GLN A 11 -1.56 -29.40 -3.06
N GLY A 12 -1.84 -28.89 -4.28
CA GLY A 12 -0.95 -27.97 -5.00
C GLY A 12 -0.81 -26.58 -4.32
N PHE A 13 -1.72 -26.21 -3.44
CA PHE A 13 -1.68 -24.95 -2.69
C PHE A 13 -1.20 -25.12 -1.23
N MET A 14 -0.96 -26.35 -0.79
CA MET A 14 -0.52 -26.62 0.57
C MET A 14 1.01 -26.66 0.66
N PRO A 15 1.62 -26.09 1.71
CA PRO A 15 3.07 -26.18 1.91
C PRO A 15 3.48 -27.65 2.06
N THR A 16 4.59 -28.03 1.43
CA THR A 16 5.17 -29.36 1.55
C THR A 16 5.88 -29.46 2.88
N LEU A 17 5.22 -30.02 3.88
CA LEU A 17 5.80 -30.27 5.19
C LEU A 17 6.63 -31.55 5.15
N ALA A 18 7.74 -31.56 5.90
CA ALA A 18 8.52 -32.78 6.12
C ALA A 18 7.64 -33.86 6.79
N ARG A 19 7.71 -35.08 6.26
CA ARG A 19 7.00 -36.21 6.88
C ARG A 19 7.68 -36.59 8.19
N PRO A 20 6.98 -36.58 9.32
CA PRO A 20 7.54 -37.12 10.54
C PRO A 20 7.70 -38.65 10.42
N GLU A 21 8.78 -39.19 10.96
CA GLU A 21 8.97 -40.61 11.09
C GLU A 21 8.10 -41.09 12.27
N VAL A 22 7.02 -41.79 11.96
CA VAL A 22 6.10 -42.38 12.95
C VAL A 22 5.73 -43.77 12.53
N ASP A 23 5.72 -44.72 13.49
CA ASP A 23 5.36 -46.11 13.24
C ASP A 23 3.84 -46.31 13.12
N VAL A 24 3.07 -45.55 13.91
CA VAL A 24 1.60 -45.65 13.95
C VAL A 24 1.02 -44.26 14.20
N LEU A 25 -0.02 -43.90 13.44
CA LEU A 25 -0.79 -42.66 13.59
C LEU A 25 -2.29 -42.99 13.56
N GLU A 26 -2.92 -43.07 14.72
CA GLU A 26 -4.33 -43.43 14.88
C GLU A 26 -5.11 -42.34 15.62
N GLY A 27 -6.43 -42.36 15.52
CA GLY A 27 -7.32 -41.47 16.26
C GLY A 27 -7.30 -40.00 15.79
N LEU A 28 -6.85 -39.74 14.57
CA LEU A 28 -6.89 -38.37 14.00
C LEU A 28 -8.33 -37.91 13.79
N THR A 29 -8.70 -36.85 14.49
CA THR A 29 -9.93 -36.09 14.24
C THR A 29 -9.64 -34.92 13.28
N THR A 30 -10.35 -33.81 13.39
CA THR A 30 -10.10 -32.62 12.59
C THR A 30 -8.71 -32.05 12.90
N ALA A 31 -7.87 -31.93 11.88
CA ALA A 31 -6.56 -31.30 12.02
C ALA A 31 -6.65 -29.82 11.75
N ILE A 32 -6.14 -29.01 12.67
CA ILE A 32 -5.93 -27.57 12.49
C ILE A 32 -4.43 -27.37 12.26
N ILE A 33 -4.09 -26.84 11.08
CA ILE A 33 -2.70 -26.47 10.77
C ILE A 33 -2.50 -25.04 11.30
N VAL A 34 -1.60 -24.89 12.27
CA VAL A 34 -1.12 -23.57 12.71
C VAL A 34 0.23 -23.36 12.05
N ASP A 35 0.27 -22.45 11.08
CA ASP A 35 1.49 -22.10 10.37
C ASP A 35 2.01 -20.75 10.86
N GLN A 36 3.33 -20.58 10.91
CA GLN A 36 3.99 -19.31 11.17
C GLN A 36 4.36 -18.64 9.85
N GLU A 37 3.36 -18.31 9.04
CA GLU A 37 3.62 -17.44 7.92
C GLU A 37 3.91 -16.02 8.42
N ARG A 38 4.91 -15.37 7.81
CA ARG A 38 5.12 -13.94 8.02
C ARG A 38 3.87 -13.23 7.53
N MET A 39 3.23 -12.47 8.42
CA MET A 39 2.15 -11.58 8.01
C MET A 39 2.68 -10.71 6.87
N GLY A 40 2.05 -10.80 5.69
CA GLY A 40 2.45 -10.03 4.53
C GLY A 40 2.52 -8.56 4.90
N ALA A 41 3.64 -7.92 4.58
CA ALA A 41 3.83 -6.50 4.82
C ALA A 41 2.80 -5.72 3.99
N ASN A 42 1.82 -5.15 4.67
CA ASN A 42 0.82 -4.27 4.09
C ASN A 42 0.99 -2.89 4.75
N SER A 43 1.14 -1.84 3.95
CA SER A 43 1.28 -0.46 4.42
C SER A 43 0.15 -0.02 5.37
N ARG A 44 -1.01 -0.67 5.31
CA ARG A 44 -2.18 -0.43 6.17
C ARG A 44 -2.31 -1.39 7.35
N SER A 45 -1.43 -2.38 7.47
CA SER A 45 -1.39 -3.31 8.60
C SER A 45 -0.38 -2.84 9.64
N THR A 46 -0.78 -2.89 10.90
CA THR A 46 0.07 -2.59 12.06
C THR A 46 -0.11 -3.70 13.09
N MET A 47 0.79 -3.79 14.07
CA MET A 47 0.62 -4.72 15.18
C MET A 47 -0.74 -4.51 15.87
N GLY A 48 -1.12 -3.26 16.11
CA GLY A 48 -2.40 -2.93 16.74
C GLY A 48 -3.63 -3.39 15.96
N THR A 49 -3.57 -3.38 14.60
CA THR A 49 -4.67 -3.89 13.76
C THR A 49 -4.67 -5.42 13.66
N ALA A 50 -3.51 -6.05 13.69
CA ALA A 50 -3.37 -7.50 13.62
C ALA A 50 -3.76 -8.20 14.94
N THR A 51 -3.65 -7.50 16.07
CA THR A 51 -4.00 -8.01 17.41
C THR A 51 -5.35 -7.51 17.91
N ASP A 52 -6.11 -6.76 17.10
CA ASP A 52 -7.34 -6.05 17.47
C ASP A 52 -7.19 -4.98 18.59
N ALA A 53 -6.00 -4.79 19.15
CA ALA A 53 -5.76 -3.80 20.19
C ALA A 53 -6.16 -2.38 19.74
N TYR A 54 -5.88 -2.05 18.48
CA TYR A 54 -6.26 -0.76 17.92
C TYR A 54 -7.78 -0.59 17.79
N SER A 55 -8.52 -1.67 17.55
CA SER A 55 -9.99 -1.65 17.50
C SER A 55 -10.57 -1.32 18.86
N MET A 56 -10.00 -1.89 19.93
CA MET A 56 -10.41 -1.57 21.32
C MET A 56 -10.08 -0.12 21.68
N LEU A 57 -8.88 0.36 21.34
CA LEU A 57 -8.53 1.77 21.52
C LEU A 57 -9.53 2.72 20.84
N ARG A 58 -9.92 2.44 19.61
CA ARG A 58 -10.91 3.26 18.89
C ARG A 58 -12.26 3.33 19.63
N ILE A 59 -12.69 2.23 20.26
CA ILE A 59 -13.91 2.20 21.06
C ILE A 59 -13.75 3.09 22.30
N ILE A 60 -12.62 2.99 23.00
CA ILE A 60 -12.32 3.84 24.17
C ILE A 60 -12.36 5.31 23.78
N TYR A 61 -11.65 5.70 22.71
CA TYR A 61 -11.62 7.10 22.25
C TYR A 61 -12.98 7.61 21.75
N SER A 62 -13.79 6.75 21.17
CA SER A 62 -15.16 7.08 20.76
C SER A 62 -16.08 7.34 21.95
N ARG A 63 -15.85 6.69 23.10
CA ARG A 63 -16.73 6.82 24.28
C ARG A 63 -16.26 7.85 25.26
N LEU A 64 -14.96 7.92 25.52
CA LEU A 64 -14.34 8.73 26.56
C LEU A 64 -13.55 9.93 26.04
N GLY A 65 -13.42 10.06 24.73
CA GLY A 65 -12.59 11.09 24.12
C GLY A 65 -13.18 12.50 24.24
N ASP A 66 -12.31 13.45 24.58
CA ASP A 66 -12.61 14.87 24.63
C ASP A 66 -11.68 15.63 23.64
N PRO A 67 -12.26 16.39 22.69
CA PRO A 67 -13.68 16.53 22.38
C PRO A 67 -14.30 15.25 21.80
N HIS A 68 -15.58 15.02 22.04
CA HIS A 68 -16.29 13.89 21.44
C HIS A 68 -16.56 14.16 19.96
N ILE A 69 -16.05 13.30 19.07
CA ILE A 69 -16.18 13.48 17.61
C ILE A 69 -17.11 12.45 16.95
N GLY A 70 -17.53 11.40 17.67
CA GLY A 70 -18.47 10.40 17.17
C GLY A 70 -17.99 8.95 17.24
N PRO A 71 -18.48 8.09 16.35
CA PRO A 71 -18.25 6.65 16.42
C PRO A 71 -16.80 6.23 16.14
N SER A 72 -16.46 5.00 16.54
CA SER A 72 -15.08 4.48 16.55
C SER A 72 -14.40 4.39 15.17
N ASN A 73 -15.17 4.39 14.07
CA ASN A 73 -14.60 4.44 12.72
C ASN A 73 -13.90 5.77 12.41
N LEU A 74 -14.31 6.88 13.06
CA LEU A 74 -13.65 8.19 12.93
C LEU A 74 -12.23 8.22 13.51
N PHE A 75 -11.84 7.20 14.27
CA PHE A 75 -10.48 6.98 14.76
C PHE A 75 -9.71 5.92 13.95
N SER A 76 -10.25 5.49 12.81
CA SER A 76 -9.62 4.50 11.96
C SER A 76 -8.86 5.18 10.82
N PHE A 77 -7.58 4.87 10.70
CA PHE A 77 -6.78 5.30 9.54
C PHE A 77 -7.08 4.50 8.26
N ASN A 78 -7.96 3.49 8.35
CA ASN A 78 -8.44 2.70 7.21
C ASN A 78 -9.86 3.12 6.77
N ASP A 79 -10.49 4.05 7.48
CA ASP A 79 -11.82 4.58 7.18
C ASP A 79 -11.70 6.02 6.63
N PRO A 80 -12.39 6.37 5.54
CA PRO A 80 -12.36 7.73 4.99
C PRO A 80 -12.69 8.83 5.98
N GLY A 81 -13.55 8.54 6.97
CA GLY A 81 -13.93 9.50 8.01
C GLY A 81 -12.84 9.76 9.06
N GLY A 82 -11.89 8.84 9.23
CA GLY A 82 -10.83 8.93 10.24
C GLY A 82 -9.42 9.12 9.68
N MET A 83 -9.19 8.72 8.44
CA MET A 83 -7.87 8.79 7.83
C MET A 83 -7.42 10.22 7.50
N CYS A 84 -6.12 10.44 7.50
CA CYS A 84 -5.53 11.67 6.98
C CYS A 84 -5.80 11.78 5.47
N PRO A 85 -6.37 12.88 4.98
CA PRO A 85 -6.69 13.04 3.56
C PRO A 85 -5.44 13.11 2.67
N ASP A 86 -4.32 13.65 3.16
CA ASP A 86 -3.11 13.86 2.37
C ASP A 86 -2.36 12.57 2.06
N CYS A 87 -2.34 11.63 3.01
CA CYS A 87 -1.66 10.34 2.83
C CYS A 87 -2.62 9.14 2.80
N GLU A 88 -3.93 9.39 2.81
CA GLU A 88 -4.97 8.36 2.79
C GLU A 88 -4.76 7.24 3.82
N GLY A 89 -4.30 7.61 5.01
CA GLY A 89 -4.08 6.67 6.11
C GLY A 89 -2.77 5.87 6.04
N VAL A 90 -1.88 6.16 5.09
CA VAL A 90 -0.58 5.48 4.96
C VAL A 90 0.46 6.03 5.95
N GLY A 91 0.36 7.31 6.33
CA GLY A 91 1.30 7.99 7.22
C GLY A 91 2.58 8.49 6.54
N LYS A 92 2.75 8.16 5.26
CA LYS A 92 3.86 8.57 4.41
C LYS A 92 3.32 9.13 3.11
N VAL A 93 4.04 10.06 2.53
CA VAL A 93 3.81 10.58 1.18
C VAL A 93 4.99 10.22 0.31
N SER A 94 4.72 9.92 -0.94
CA SER A 94 5.76 9.67 -1.93
C SER A 94 5.86 10.85 -2.88
N THR A 95 7.06 11.37 -3.04
CA THR A 95 7.41 12.28 -4.13
C THR A 95 8.09 11.47 -5.24
N VAL A 96 7.75 11.79 -6.47
CA VAL A 96 8.29 11.11 -7.65
C VAL A 96 9.27 12.05 -8.33
N ASP A 97 10.49 11.57 -8.52
CA ASP A 97 11.51 12.26 -9.30
C ASP A 97 11.32 11.90 -10.78
N VAL A 98 10.78 12.86 -11.53
CA VAL A 98 10.49 12.68 -12.96
C VAL A 98 11.78 12.53 -13.77
N ASP A 99 12.85 13.24 -13.41
CA ASP A 99 14.13 13.17 -14.12
C ASP A 99 14.82 11.80 -13.94
N ALA A 100 14.51 11.11 -12.84
CA ALA A 100 14.92 9.72 -12.66
C ALA A 100 14.06 8.71 -13.43
N MET A 101 12.87 9.11 -13.92
CA MET A 101 11.96 8.24 -14.69
C MET A 101 12.25 8.25 -16.18
N VAL A 102 12.78 9.35 -16.71
CA VAL A 102 12.93 9.56 -18.15
C VAL A 102 14.26 10.20 -18.52
N ASP A 103 14.73 9.90 -19.71
CA ASP A 103 15.81 10.64 -20.39
C ASP A 103 15.18 11.60 -21.40
N ARG A 104 15.20 12.90 -21.09
CA ARG A 104 14.55 13.92 -21.91
C ARG A 104 15.23 14.15 -23.25
N ASP A 105 16.50 13.76 -23.37
CA ASP A 105 17.27 13.90 -24.61
C ASP A 105 16.96 12.80 -25.63
N ARG A 106 16.26 11.74 -25.21
CA ARG A 106 15.81 10.65 -26.05
C ARG A 106 14.35 10.78 -26.46
N SER A 107 14.04 10.16 -27.59
CA SER A 107 12.67 9.96 -28.04
C SER A 107 12.07 8.67 -27.45
N LEU A 108 10.76 8.48 -27.58
CA LEU A 108 10.11 7.23 -27.20
C LEU A 108 10.68 6.04 -27.98
N ALA A 109 11.00 6.22 -29.28
CA ALA A 109 11.62 5.20 -30.13
C ALA A 109 13.03 4.82 -29.64
N GLU A 110 13.76 5.74 -29.01
CA GLU A 110 15.09 5.52 -28.45
C GLU A 110 15.06 5.03 -27.00
N GLY A 111 13.88 4.81 -26.43
CA GLY A 111 13.74 4.33 -25.06
C GLY A 111 13.89 5.39 -23.99
N ALA A 112 13.26 6.54 -24.16
CA ALA A 112 13.28 7.64 -23.22
C ALA A 112 12.72 7.29 -21.84
N ILE A 113 11.87 6.27 -21.69
CA ILE A 113 11.30 5.86 -20.38
C ILE A 113 12.22 4.83 -19.71
N LEU A 114 12.77 5.19 -18.56
CA LEU A 114 13.77 4.42 -17.82
C LEU A 114 13.16 3.45 -16.78
N LEU A 115 11.85 3.25 -16.82
CA LEU A 115 11.14 2.39 -15.89
C LEU A 115 11.12 0.92 -16.32
N PRO A 116 11.07 -0.04 -15.37
CA PRO A 116 10.90 -1.46 -15.69
C PRO A 116 9.61 -1.70 -16.48
N ASN A 117 9.69 -2.58 -17.46
CA ASN A 117 8.58 -2.95 -18.36
C ASN A 117 8.10 -1.83 -19.32
N PHE A 118 8.81 -0.70 -19.39
CA PHE A 118 8.54 0.39 -20.33
C PHE A 118 9.56 0.45 -21.48
N GLY A 119 10.40 -0.57 -21.65
CA GLY A 119 11.33 -0.66 -22.78
C GLY A 119 10.61 -0.65 -24.12
N VAL A 120 11.30 -0.19 -25.16
CA VAL A 120 10.79 -0.12 -26.54
C VAL A 120 10.18 -1.45 -26.96
N GLY A 121 8.98 -1.39 -27.52
CA GLY A 121 8.22 -2.58 -27.94
C GLY A 121 7.45 -3.30 -26.84
N ASN A 122 7.66 -2.97 -25.56
CA ASN A 122 6.88 -3.53 -24.46
C ASN A 122 5.46 -2.95 -24.41
N TRP A 123 4.53 -3.70 -23.79
CA TRP A 123 3.13 -3.31 -23.68
C TRP A 123 2.92 -1.91 -23.09
N PHE A 124 3.62 -1.55 -22.01
CA PHE A 124 3.48 -0.22 -21.39
C PHE A 124 4.06 0.90 -22.27
N TRP A 125 5.13 0.63 -22.99
CA TRP A 125 5.68 1.58 -23.97
C TRP A 125 4.69 1.82 -25.12
N GLN A 126 4.05 0.74 -25.63
CA GLN A 126 3.06 0.85 -26.71
C GLN A 126 1.89 1.76 -26.34
N MET A 127 1.49 1.83 -25.05
CA MET A 127 0.44 2.72 -24.61
C MET A 127 0.77 4.20 -24.85
N PHE A 128 2.03 4.58 -24.80
CA PHE A 128 2.49 5.94 -25.12
C PHE A 128 2.69 6.11 -26.63
N ALA A 129 3.42 5.20 -27.26
CA ALA A 129 3.76 5.25 -28.68
C ALA A 129 2.52 5.19 -29.58
N ASP A 130 1.55 4.34 -29.23
CA ASP A 130 0.34 4.12 -30.03
C ASP A 130 -0.83 5.02 -29.62
N SER A 131 -0.64 5.90 -28.63
CA SER A 131 -1.70 6.81 -28.15
C SER A 131 -2.14 7.83 -29.19
N GLY A 132 -1.26 8.21 -30.11
CA GLY A 132 -1.47 9.30 -31.05
C GLY A 132 -1.33 10.69 -30.43
N TYR A 133 -0.92 10.79 -29.15
CA TYR A 133 -0.71 12.06 -28.48
C TYR A 133 0.71 12.61 -28.65
N PHE A 134 1.67 11.76 -28.99
CA PHE A 134 3.09 12.08 -29.00
C PHE A 134 3.72 11.71 -30.33
N ASP A 135 4.70 12.52 -30.75
CA ASP A 135 5.62 12.12 -31.80
C ASP A 135 6.65 11.13 -31.19
N VAL A 136 6.66 9.92 -31.71
CA VAL A 136 7.47 8.82 -31.17
C VAL A 136 8.96 9.05 -31.42
N ASP A 137 9.30 9.79 -32.47
CA ASP A 137 10.67 10.05 -32.91
C ASP A 137 11.23 11.37 -32.36
N ALA A 138 10.37 12.24 -31.79
CA ALA A 138 10.81 13.52 -31.22
C ALA A 138 11.36 13.28 -29.79
N PRO A 139 12.51 13.89 -29.41
CA PRO A 139 13.00 13.90 -28.04
C PRO A 139 11.98 14.48 -27.07
N LEU A 140 11.90 13.93 -25.85
CA LEU A 140 10.90 14.39 -24.85
C LEU A 140 11.07 15.86 -24.47
N ARG A 141 12.27 16.42 -24.59
CA ARG A 141 12.53 17.86 -24.32
C ARG A 141 11.82 18.79 -25.33
N ASP A 142 11.47 18.27 -26.51
CA ASP A 142 10.83 19.03 -27.58
C ASP A 142 9.30 18.96 -27.48
N TYR A 143 8.75 18.25 -26.51
CA TYR A 143 7.31 18.20 -26.26
C TYR A 143 6.80 19.58 -25.80
N THR A 144 5.64 19.98 -26.31
CA THR A 144 4.97 21.19 -25.80
C THR A 144 4.60 21.02 -24.31
N PRO A 145 4.39 22.11 -23.57
CA PRO A 145 3.94 22.03 -22.17
C PRO A 145 2.69 21.15 -21.98
N GLU A 146 1.74 21.23 -22.93
CA GLU A 146 0.50 20.43 -22.90
C GLU A 146 0.79 18.94 -23.17
N GLN A 147 1.71 18.64 -24.10
CA GLN A 147 2.14 17.27 -24.36
C GLN A 147 2.89 16.71 -23.17
N TRP A 148 3.77 17.50 -22.56
CA TRP A 148 4.54 17.10 -21.38
C TRP A 148 3.62 16.82 -20.18
N GLU A 149 2.68 17.71 -19.90
CA GLU A 149 1.69 17.51 -18.84
C GLU A 149 0.84 16.26 -19.09
N ARG A 150 0.39 16.06 -20.34
CA ARG A 150 -0.33 14.85 -20.73
C ARG A 150 0.53 13.60 -20.59
N PHE A 151 1.81 13.69 -20.94
CA PHE A 151 2.73 12.56 -20.82
C PHE A 151 2.90 12.13 -19.36
N LEU A 152 3.00 13.08 -18.43
CA LEU A 152 3.18 12.81 -17.00
C LEU A 152 1.87 12.49 -16.27
N HIS A 153 0.82 13.28 -16.50
CA HIS A 153 -0.42 13.32 -15.73
C HIS A 153 -1.70 13.23 -16.57
N GLY A 154 -1.58 12.79 -17.83
CA GLY A 154 -2.75 12.68 -18.70
C GLY A 154 -3.79 11.72 -18.12
N PRO A 155 -5.09 12.11 -18.13
CA PRO A 155 -6.15 11.30 -17.58
C PRO A 155 -6.30 9.97 -18.32
N GLU A 156 -6.89 8.99 -17.63
CA GLU A 156 -7.21 7.71 -18.25
C GLU A 156 -8.10 7.90 -19.48
N ALA A 157 -7.66 7.33 -20.59
CA ALA A 157 -8.40 7.36 -21.85
C ALA A 157 -8.38 5.98 -22.52
N LYS A 158 -9.54 5.49 -22.92
CA LYS A 158 -9.64 4.26 -23.71
C LYS A 158 -9.29 4.58 -25.15
N ILE A 159 -8.23 4.00 -25.64
CA ILE A 159 -7.75 4.19 -27.02
C ILE A 159 -7.94 2.88 -27.77
N ARG A 160 -8.49 3.01 -28.98
CA ARG A 160 -8.64 1.92 -29.92
C ARG A 160 -7.70 2.14 -31.11
N ARG A 161 -6.80 1.20 -31.34
CA ARG A 161 -5.93 1.19 -32.51
C ARG A 161 -6.01 -0.16 -33.21
N GLY A 162 -6.64 -0.20 -34.38
CA GLY A 162 -6.90 -1.45 -35.10
C GLY A 162 -7.79 -2.39 -34.28
N SER A 163 -7.30 -3.60 -34.02
CA SER A 163 -7.97 -4.63 -33.22
C SER A 163 -7.69 -4.53 -31.71
N PHE A 164 -6.80 -3.65 -31.29
CA PHE A 164 -6.39 -3.54 -29.90
C PHE A 164 -7.08 -2.39 -29.20
N ASN A 165 -7.54 -2.65 -27.98
CA ASN A 165 -8.04 -1.65 -27.05
C ASN A 165 -7.08 -1.58 -25.86
N PHE A 166 -6.64 -0.39 -25.50
CA PHE A 166 -5.84 -0.17 -24.30
C PHE A 166 -6.27 1.11 -23.58
N THR A 167 -5.91 1.20 -22.31
CA THR A 167 -6.15 2.40 -21.51
C THR A 167 -4.84 3.16 -21.38
N TYR A 168 -4.80 4.35 -21.94
CA TYR A 168 -3.75 5.32 -21.72
C TYR A 168 -3.90 5.93 -20.33
N GLU A 169 -2.80 6.24 -19.69
CA GLU A 169 -2.70 6.89 -18.39
C GLU A 169 -1.31 7.56 -18.31
N GLY A 170 -1.22 8.75 -17.72
CA GLY A 170 0.04 9.47 -17.55
C GLY A 170 1.10 8.66 -16.81
N LEU A 171 2.37 8.91 -17.15
CA LEU A 171 3.50 8.10 -16.68
C LEU A 171 3.63 8.08 -15.14
N VAL A 172 3.49 9.25 -14.50
CA VAL A 172 3.59 9.38 -13.04
C VAL A 172 2.45 8.65 -12.35
N ASP A 173 1.21 8.80 -12.84
CA ASP A 173 0.04 8.18 -12.24
C ASP A 173 0.09 6.66 -12.44
N LYS A 174 0.52 6.22 -13.62
CA LYS A 174 0.77 4.81 -13.89
C LYS A 174 1.87 4.22 -13.00
N PHE A 175 2.97 4.95 -12.79
CA PHE A 175 4.03 4.54 -11.87
C PHE A 175 3.52 4.40 -10.44
N ARG A 176 2.78 5.39 -9.93
CA ARG A 176 2.15 5.33 -8.61
C ARG A 176 1.26 4.11 -8.47
N ARG A 177 0.39 3.86 -9.43
CA ARG A 177 -0.54 2.73 -9.41
C ARG A 177 0.17 1.37 -9.51
N LEU A 178 1.21 1.23 -10.33
CA LEU A 178 1.90 -0.05 -10.53
C LEU A 178 2.87 -0.40 -9.41
N TYR A 179 3.53 0.61 -8.84
CA TYR A 179 4.66 0.40 -7.94
C TYR A 179 4.44 0.96 -6.53
N LEU A 180 3.90 2.18 -6.37
CA LEU A 180 3.76 2.79 -5.05
C LEU A 180 2.55 2.29 -4.25
N SER A 181 1.58 1.65 -4.89
CA SER A 181 0.46 0.98 -4.22
C SER A 181 0.84 -0.35 -3.57
N LYS A 182 2.04 -0.87 -3.87
CA LYS A 182 2.55 -2.15 -3.37
C LYS A 182 3.64 -1.91 -2.35
N ASP A 183 3.84 -2.90 -1.48
CA ASP A 183 4.97 -2.88 -0.58
C ASP A 183 6.27 -3.07 -1.34
N VAL A 184 7.18 -2.10 -1.22
CA VAL A 184 8.49 -2.09 -1.89
C VAL A 184 9.33 -3.30 -1.47
N GLU A 185 9.18 -3.79 -0.23
CA GLU A 185 9.94 -4.95 0.27
C GLU A 185 9.57 -6.25 -0.43
N THR A 186 8.34 -6.36 -0.96
CA THR A 186 7.86 -7.54 -1.68
C THR A 186 8.26 -7.55 -3.17
N MET A 187 8.83 -6.46 -3.66
CA MET A 187 9.21 -6.34 -5.07
C MET A 187 10.48 -7.13 -5.39
N ARG A 188 10.61 -7.53 -6.65
CA ARG A 188 11.86 -8.11 -7.15
C ARG A 188 13.01 -7.10 -7.01
N PRO A 189 14.24 -7.52 -6.67
CA PRO A 189 15.35 -6.60 -6.35
C PRO A 189 15.61 -5.54 -7.42
N HIS A 190 15.57 -5.89 -8.70
CA HIS A 190 15.80 -4.95 -9.80
C HIS A 190 14.67 -3.92 -9.95
N VAL A 191 13.43 -4.28 -9.62
CA VAL A 191 12.29 -3.33 -9.62
C VAL A 191 12.37 -2.41 -8.42
N ARG A 192 12.69 -2.96 -7.24
CA ARG A 192 12.89 -2.20 -6.01
C ARG A 192 13.95 -1.11 -6.20
N ALA A 193 15.12 -1.44 -6.76
CA ALA A 193 16.21 -0.48 -7.01
C ALA A 193 15.76 0.71 -7.88
N VAL A 194 14.89 0.47 -8.87
CA VAL A 194 14.34 1.57 -9.68
C VAL A 194 13.31 2.38 -8.90
N VAL A 195 12.42 1.73 -8.16
CA VAL A 195 11.42 2.44 -7.33
C VAL A 195 12.10 3.31 -6.27
N GLU A 196 13.13 2.80 -5.58
CA GLU A 196 13.90 3.56 -4.59
C GLU A 196 14.69 4.74 -5.19
N ARG A 197 15.08 4.64 -6.46
CA ARG A 197 15.72 5.74 -7.19
C ARG A 197 14.72 6.82 -7.60
N VAL A 198 13.52 6.42 -8.03
CA VAL A 198 12.49 7.29 -8.59
C VAL A 198 11.59 7.89 -7.52
N ALA A 199 11.32 7.17 -6.43
CA ALA A 199 10.42 7.61 -5.40
C ALA A 199 11.12 7.81 -4.06
N THR A 200 10.93 8.99 -3.49
CA THR A 200 11.34 9.30 -2.12
C THR A 200 10.13 9.23 -1.21
N PHE A 201 10.25 8.49 -0.12
CA PHE A 201 9.20 8.36 0.89
C PHE A 201 9.54 9.25 2.08
N ALA A 202 8.64 10.13 2.42
CA ALA A 202 8.75 11.01 3.59
C ALA A 202 7.56 10.79 4.53
N VAL A 203 7.75 11.09 5.81
CA VAL A 203 6.63 11.16 6.76
C VAL A 203 5.65 12.21 6.28
N CYS A 204 4.36 11.89 6.29
CA CYS A 204 3.33 12.84 5.89
C CYS A 204 3.36 14.08 6.78
N GLY A 205 3.62 15.25 6.20
CA GLY A 205 3.71 16.52 6.95
C GLY A 205 2.39 16.92 7.61
N ALA A 206 1.25 16.58 6.99
CA ALA A 206 -0.06 16.93 7.50
C ALA A 206 -0.42 16.15 8.77
N CYS A 207 -0.13 14.85 8.83
CA CYS A 207 -0.46 14.04 10.00
C CYS A 207 0.74 13.66 10.88
N GLY A 208 1.96 14.04 10.52
CA GLY A 208 3.16 13.67 11.26
C GLY A 208 3.38 12.16 11.38
N GLY A 209 2.87 11.37 10.41
CA GLY A 209 2.96 9.90 10.43
C GLY A 209 1.85 9.19 11.22
N THR A 210 0.96 9.90 11.90
CA THR A 210 -0.12 9.30 12.72
C THR A 210 -1.21 8.62 11.91
N ARG A 211 -1.28 8.89 10.60
CA ARG A 211 -2.25 8.34 9.64
C ARG A 211 -3.69 8.87 9.80
N LEU A 212 -3.96 9.65 10.84
CA LEU A 212 -5.29 10.14 11.20
C LEU A 212 -5.50 11.59 10.74
N ASN A 213 -6.75 11.94 10.50
CA ASN A 213 -7.15 13.32 10.25
C ASN A 213 -6.99 14.21 11.49
N GLU A 214 -7.16 15.52 11.33
CA GLU A 214 -6.96 16.49 12.39
C GLU A 214 -7.96 16.30 13.55
N ALA A 215 -9.21 16.02 13.24
CA ALA A 215 -10.25 15.83 14.27
C ALA A 215 -9.91 14.64 15.19
N ALA A 216 -9.55 13.48 14.61
CA ALA A 216 -9.18 12.30 15.39
C ALA A 216 -7.89 12.49 16.21
N ARG A 217 -6.92 13.26 15.68
CA ARG A 217 -5.67 13.58 16.38
C ARG A 217 -5.85 14.54 17.56
N GLY A 218 -6.89 15.38 17.53
CA GLY A 218 -7.18 16.34 18.59
C GLY A 218 -7.82 15.72 19.83
N VAL A 219 -8.41 14.54 19.70
CA VAL A 219 -9.13 13.88 20.80
C VAL A 219 -8.17 13.27 21.81
N LYS A 220 -8.47 13.47 23.10
CA LYS A 220 -7.66 12.93 24.20
C LYS A 220 -8.51 12.11 25.17
N VAL A 221 -7.91 11.07 25.71
CA VAL A 221 -8.39 10.31 26.87
C VAL A 221 -7.30 10.38 27.93
N GLN A 222 -7.62 10.87 29.13
CA GLN A 222 -6.66 11.11 30.21
C GLN A 222 -5.39 11.86 29.74
N GLY A 223 -5.58 12.88 28.87
CA GLY A 223 -4.51 13.73 28.36
C GLY A 223 -3.70 13.15 27.19
N ARG A 224 -3.89 11.89 26.79
CA ARG A 224 -3.20 11.24 25.66
C ARG A 224 -4.08 11.14 24.42
N THR A 225 -3.50 11.33 23.25
CA THR A 225 -4.14 11.08 21.97
C THR A 225 -4.07 9.59 21.60
N ILE A 226 -4.95 9.15 20.71
CA ILE A 226 -4.93 7.75 20.21
C ILE A 226 -3.61 7.42 19.52
N ALA A 227 -2.99 8.37 18.85
CA ALA A 227 -1.70 8.19 18.18
C ALA A 227 -0.56 7.97 19.18
N GLU A 228 -0.54 8.73 20.29
CA GLU A 228 0.42 8.55 21.37
C GLU A 228 0.23 7.18 22.05
N CYS A 229 -1.01 6.75 22.29
CA CYS A 229 -1.30 5.42 22.83
C CYS A 229 -0.87 4.30 21.87
N ALA A 230 -1.10 4.46 20.55
CA ALA A 230 -0.69 3.48 19.54
C ALA A 230 0.83 3.37 19.37
N ALA A 231 1.60 4.35 19.84
CA ALA A 231 3.06 4.35 19.84
C ALA A 231 3.69 3.74 21.10
N LEU A 232 2.89 3.43 22.13
CA LEU A 232 3.37 2.80 23.36
C LEU A 232 3.77 1.35 23.14
N GLN A 233 4.64 0.84 24.01
CA GLN A 233 4.81 -0.59 24.17
C GLN A 233 3.52 -1.23 24.70
N VAL A 234 3.29 -2.50 24.38
CA VAL A 234 2.03 -3.18 24.76
C VAL A 234 1.81 -3.20 26.28
N SER A 235 2.88 -3.37 27.06
CA SER A 235 2.84 -3.29 28.54
C SER A 235 2.36 -1.92 29.01
N ASP A 236 2.96 -0.85 28.49
CA ASP A 236 2.63 0.53 28.89
C ASP A 236 1.20 0.91 28.46
N LEU A 237 0.77 0.37 27.31
CA LEU A 237 -0.60 0.53 26.85
C LEU A 237 -1.59 -0.19 27.78
N ALA A 238 -1.25 -1.40 28.24
CA ALA A 238 -2.08 -2.16 29.18
C ALA A 238 -2.21 -1.41 30.51
N ASP A 239 -1.12 -0.87 31.03
CA ASP A 239 -1.13 -0.06 32.26
C ASP A 239 -1.97 1.23 32.09
N PHE A 240 -1.84 1.89 30.94
CA PHE A 240 -2.67 3.07 30.63
C PHE A 240 -4.15 2.72 30.59
N VAL A 241 -4.53 1.63 29.93
CA VAL A 241 -5.94 1.20 29.83
C VAL A 241 -6.47 0.76 31.21
N ALA A 242 -5.67 0.04 32.01
CA ALA A 242 -6.05 -0.38 33.35
C ALA A 242 -6.27 0.79 34.32
N ALA A 243 -5.62 1.93 34.07
CA ALA A 243 -5.80 3.14 34.86
C ALA A 243 -7.07 3.94 34.52
N ILE A 244 -7.82 3.55 33.48
CA ILE A 244 -9.10 4.17 33.12
C ILE A 244 -10.18 3.62 34.05
N ASP A 245 -10.58 4.44 35.02
CA ASP A 245 -11.66 4.11 35.97
C ASP A 245 -13.00 4.68 35.49
N GLU A 246 -13.60 3.98 34.51
CA GLU A 246 -14.88 4.36 33.92
C GLU A 246 -15.81 3.15 33.79
N PRO A 247 -17.00 3.17 34.46
CA PRO A 247 -17.93 2.02 34.46
C PRO A 247 -18.50 1.64 33.08
N SER A 248 -18.34 2.52 32.09
CA SER A 248 -18.89 2.39 30.74
C SER A 248 -17.94 1.78 29.71
N VAL A 249 -16.74 1.36 30.14
CA VAL A 249 -15.69 0.80 29.25
C VAL A 249 -15.48 -0.69 29.48
#